data_6a17f542e9e9084a49bca01d7df59841
#
_entry.id   6a17f542e9e9084a49bca01d7df59841
#
_cell.length_a   1.000
_cell.length_b   1.000
_cell.length_c   1.000
_cell.angle_alpha   90.00
_cell.angle_beta   90.00
_cell.angle_gamma   90.00
#
_symmetry.space_group_name_H-M   'P 1'
#
loop_
_entity.id
_entity.type
_entity.pdbx_description
1 polymer ?
#
loop_
_entity_poly.entity_id
_entity_poly.type
_entity_poly.pdbx_seq_one_letter_code
_entity_poly.pdbx_strand_id
1 'polypeptide(L)'
;MQDQPKYKAFAPSPFFDDGRASRPAVPHTVARGHLDDDTLLYTGKVGDAFAPLFPAPVTSQVLARGHERYDIYCSPCHDRVGTGNGMVVQRGYRRPPAFHIDRLRNAAPGYFFDVVTHGFGVMPNYAAQIPVPDRWGIVAYIRALQLSQHATLADVPAAEIQKLMTRPTPGAGQKADSK
;
A
#
# COMPACT_ATOMS: atom_id res chain seq x y z
N MET A 1 3.01 -14.52 -39.34
CA MET A 1 2.97 -13.09 -39.67
C MET A 1 3.58 -12.31 -38.51
N GLN A 2 4.89 -12.17 -38.48
CA GLN A 2 5.61 -11.43 -37.40
C GLN A 2 5.54 -9.93 -37.62
N ASP A 3 5.71 -9.47 -38.87
CA ASP A 3 5.64 -8.06 -39.22
C ASP A 3 4.40 -7.76 -40.04
N GLN A 4 3.60 -6.81 -39.56
CA GLN A 4 2.41 -6.31 -40.23
C GLN A 4 2.62 -4.80 -40.51
N PRO A 5 2.07 -4.27 -41.62
CA PRO A 5 2.16 -2.84 -41.93
C PRO A 5 1.23 -2.02 -41.01
N LYS A 6 1.56 -2.01 -39.71
CA LYS A 6 0.87 -1.22 -38.69
C LYS A 6 1.87 -0.60 -37.74
N TYR A 7 1.57 0.60 -37.24
CA TYR A 7 2.33 1.19 -36.17
C TYR A 7 2.01 0.50 -34.85
N LYS A 8 3.06 0.20 -34.08
CA LYS A 8 2.96 -0.26 -32.69
C LYS A 8 3.32 0.90 -31.77
N ALA A 9 2.94 0.81 -30.49
CA ALA A 9 3.43 1.74 -29.48
C ALA A 9 4.98 1.77 -29.51
N PHE A 10 5.56 2.94 -29.39
CA PHE A 10 7.01 3.20 -29.50
C PHE A 10 7.63 2.95 -30.88
N ALA A 11 6.85 2.63 -31.93
CA ALA A 11 7.37 2.56 -33.28
C ALA A 11 7.70 3.98 -33.81
N PRO A 12 8.74 4.15 -34.64
CA PRO A 12 8.98 5.39 -35.35
C PRO A 12 7.87 5.63 -36.39
N SER A 13 7.54 6.90 -36.61
CA SER A 13 6.62 7.30 -37.68
C SER A 13 7.16 8.52 -38.42
N PRO A 14 7.38 8.43 -39.72
CA PRO A 14 7.79 9.58 -40.51
C PRO A 14 6.64 10.58 -40.80
N PHE A 15 5.43 10.22 -40.40
CA PHE A 15 4.25 11.07 -40.60
C PHE A 15 4.23 12.28 -39.66
N PHE A 16 4.86 12.17 -38.49
CA PHE A 16 4.89 13.24 -37.49
C PHE A 16 6.29 13.81 -37.35
N ASP A 17 6.39 15.13 -37.16
CA ASP A 17 7.67 15.86 -37.06
C ASP A 17 8.55 15.36 -35.89
N ASP A 18 7.92 14.89 -34.80
CA ASP A 18 8.63 14.32 -33.64
C ASP A 18 9.05 12.86 -33.83
N GLY A 19 8.79 12.27 -34.99
CA GLY A 19 9.16 10.91 -35.35
C GLY A 19 8.45 9.80 -34.57
N ARG A 20 7.42 10.09 -33.78
CA ARG A 20 6.74 9.12 -32.89
C ARG A 20 5.39 8.68 -33.45
N ALA A 21 5.14 7.36 -33.42
CA ALA A 21 3.80 6.83 -33.71
C ALA A 21 2.80 7.10 -32.56
N SER A 22 3.27 7.00 -31.32
CA SER A 22 2.43 7.32 -30.14
C SER A 22 2.31 8.84 -29.97
N ARG A 23 1.06 9.31 -29.84
CA ARG A 23 0.79 10.74 -29.65
C ARG A 23 0.63 11.08 -28.17
N PRO A 24 1.12 12.25 -27.71
CA PRO A 24 0.77 12.77 -26.39
C PRO A 24 -0.76 13.02 -26.32
N ALA A 25 -1.28 13.00 -25.10
CA ALA A 25 -2.67 13.38 -24.87
C ALA A 25 -2.91 14.81 -25.38
N VAL A 26 -4.11 15.05 -25.95
CA VAL A 26 -4.47 16.39 -26.40
C VAL A 26 -4.57 17.31 -25.17
N PRO A 27 -3.91 18.48 -25.16
CA PRO A 27 -3.99 19.41 -24.05
C PRO A 27 -5.45 19.76 -23.69
N HIS A 28 -5.72 19.92 -22.40
CA HIS A 28 -7.06 20.26 -21.87
C HIS A 28 -8.15 19.22 -22.14
N THR A 29 -7.77 17.97 -22.39
CA THR A 29 -8.72 16.85 -22.49
C THR A 29 -8.48 15.81 -21.42
N VAL A 30 -9.56 15.16 -20.99
CA VAL A 30 -9.52 14.02 -20.08
C VAL A 30 -9.93 12.78 -20.88
N ALA A 31 -9.13 11.74 -20.81
CA ALA A 31 -9.48 10.48 -21.45
C ALA A 31 -10.76 9.89 -20.84
N ARG A 32 -11.56 9.21 -21.66
CA ARG A 32 -12.81 8.60 -21.20
C ARG A 32 -12.53 7.62 -20.06
N GLY A 33 -13.22 7.77 -18.93
CA GLY A 33 -13.03 6.97 -17.72
C GLY A 33 -11.88 7.42 -16.82
N HIS A 34 -11.22 8.54 -17.09
CA HIS A 34 -10.12 9.09 -16.29
C HIS A 34 -10.42 10.49 -15.74
N LEU A 35 -11.70 10.78 -15.45
CA LEU A 35 -12.09 12.11 -14.96
C LEU A 35 -11.56 12.38 -13.55
N ASP A 36 -11.36 11.38 -12.72
CA ASP A 36 -10.72 11.44 -11.38
C ASP A 36 -11.23 12.62 -10.51
N ASP A 37 -12.56 12.87 -10.53
CA ASP A 37 -13.21 14.02 -9.91
C ASP A 37 -13.40 13.87 -8.38
N ASP A 38 -13.28 12.66 -7.84
CA ASP A 38 -13.27 12.43 -6.40
C ASP A 38 -11.87 12.73 -5.82
N THR A 39 -11.70 13.95 -5.34
CA THR A 39 -10.42 14.43 -4.80
C THR A 39 -9.93 13.56 -3.63
N LEU A 40 -10.83 13.14 -2.73
CA LEU A 40 -10.44 12.27 -1.62
C LEU A 40 -9.91 10.93 -2.11
N LEU A 41 -10.63 10.29 -3.02
CA LEU A 41 -10.28 8.98 -3.55
C LEU A 41 -8.94 9.01 -4.31
N TYR A 42 -8.76 9.99 -5.19
CA TYR A 42 -7.63 10.03 -6.11
C TYR A 42 -6.39 10.74 -5.58
N THR A 43 -6.53 11.64 -4.60
CA THR A 43 -5.40 12.40 -4.06
C THR A 43 -5.09 12.12 -2.59
N GLY A 44 -6.03 11.54 -1.84
CA GLY A 44 -5.89 11.35 -0.40
C GLY A 44 -5.97 12.66 0.39
N LYS A 45 -6.56 13.72 -0.18
CA LYS A 45 -6.63 15.05 0.43
C LYS A 45 -8.06 15.56 0.56
N VAL A 46 -8.25 16.45 1.53
CA VAL A 46 -9.43 17.28 1.69
C VAL A 46 -8.94 18.73 1.76
N GLY A 47 -9.18 19.50 0.69
CA GLY A 47 -8.46 20.76 0.47
C GLY A 47 -6.96 20.50 0.33
N ASP A 48 -6.14 21.25 1.04
CA ASP A 48 -4.68 21.09 1.03
C ASP A 48 -4.15 20.10 2.08
N ALA A 49 -5.01 19.62 2.97
CA ALA A 49 -4.62 18.72 4.07
C ALA A 49 -4.79 17.25 3.68
N PHE A 50 -3.92 16.38 4.23
CA PHE A 50 -4.09 14.94 4.11
C PHE A 50 -5.37 14.48 4.81
N ALA A 51 -6.16 13.67 4.12
CA ALA A 51 -7.44 13.18 4.61
C ALA A 51 -7.29 12.31 5.87
N PRO A 52 -8.00 12.63 6.95
CA PRO A 52 -7.98 11.83 8.17
C PRO A 52 -8.82 10.55 8.08
N LEU A 53 -9.64 10.42 7.03
CA LEU A 53 -10.58 9.33 6.83
C LEU A 53 -10.30 8.60 5.52
N PHE A 54 -10.84 7.38 5.40
CA PHE A 54 -10.83 6.61 4.17
C PHE A 54 -11.99 7.06 3.26
N PRO A 55 -11.82 6.99 1.91
CA PRO A 55 -12.88 7.35 0.96
C PRO A 55 -14.06 6.36 0.95
N ALA A 56 -13.86 5.16 1.47
CA ALA A 56 -14.87 4.11 1.53
C ALA A 56 -14.71 3.27 2.82
N PRO A 57 -15.73 2.52 3.25
CA PRO A 57 -15.64 1.64 4.40
C PRO A 57 -14.53 0.59 4.25
N VAL A 58 -13.75 0.41 5.32
CA VAL A 58 -12.71 -0.63 5.38
C VAL A 58 -13.36 -1.95 5.78
N THR A 59 -13.61 -2.81 4.81
CA THR A 59 -14.18 -4.14 5.02
C THR A 59 -13.08 -5.20 5.16
N SER A 60 -13.43 -6.40 5.61
CA SER A 60 -12.50 -7.55 5.66
C SER A 60 -11.94 -7.89 4.28
N GLN A 61 -12.73 -7.72 3.23
CA GLN A 61 -12.29 -7.93 1.84
C GLN A 61 -11.25 -6.88 1.42
N VAL A 62 -11.45 -5.61 1.76
CA VAL A 62 -10.48 -4.54 1.51
C VAL A 62 -9.17 -4.81 2.26
N LEU A 63 -9.25 -5.25 3.52
CA LEU A 63 -8.07 -5.61 4.31
C LEU A 63 -7.32 -6.81 3.72
N ALA A 64 -8.03 -7.87 3.32
CA ALA A 64 -7.42 -9.03 2.69
C ALA A 64 -6.71 -8.66 1.39
N ARG A 65 -7.35 -7.82 0.56
CA ARG A 65 -6.75 -7.31 -0.67
C ARG A 65 -5.55 -6.41 -0.38
N GLY A 66 -5.65 -5.53 0.61
CA GLY A 66 -4.56 -4.67 1.06
C GLY A 66 -3.36 -5.47 1.56
N HIS A 67 -3.58 -6.54 2.32
CA HIS A 67 -2.55 -7.46 2.76
C HIS A 67 -1.82 -8.11 1.57
N GLU A 68 -2.57 -8.70 0.65
CA GLU A 68 -2.00 -9.31 -0.56
C GLU A 68 -1.11 -8.32 -1.33
N ARG A 69 -1.59 -7.10 -1.55
CA ARG A 69 -0.85 -6.06 -2.28
C ARG A 69 0.35 -5.54 -1.49
N TYR A 70 0.23 -5.41 -0.19
CA TYR A 70 1.32 -5.05 0.70
C TYR A 70 2.45 -6.08 0.63
N ASP A 71 2.14 -7.37 0.68
CA ASP A 71 3.13 -8.44 0.60
C ASP A 71 3.92 -8.43 -0.72
N ILE A 72 3.26 -8.04 -1.82
CA ILE A 72 3.90 -7.97 -3.13
C ILE A 72 4.79 -6.72 -3.27
N TYR A 73 4.26 -5.55 -2.94
CA TYR A 73 4.90 -4.27 -3.30
C TYR A 73 5.67 -3.62 -2.15
N CYS A 74 5.26 -3.83 -0.91
CA CYS A 74 5.75 -3.10 0.25
C CYS A 74 6.69 -3.94 1.13
N SER A 75 6.36 -5.21 1.36
CA SER A 75 7.10 -6.09 2.28
C SER A 75 8.56 -6.29 1.90
N PRO A 76 8.99 -6.25 0.62
CA PRO A 76 10.39 -6.37 0.27
C PRO A 76 11.29 -5.34 0.96
N CYS A 77 10.79 -4.13 1.18
CA CYS A 77 11.51 -3.06 1.90
C CYS A 77 11.03 -2.91 3.35
N HIS A 78 9.70 -2.92 3.58
CA HIS A 78 9.09 -2.63 4.88
C HIS A 78 8.95 -3.85 5.81
N ASP A 79 9.25 -5.05 5.32
CA ASP A 79 8.96 -6.38 5.87
C ASP A 79 7.46 -6.66 6.08
N ARG A 80 7.11 -7.88 6.49
CA ARG A 80 5.71 -8.30 6.64
C ARG A 80 5.00 -7.72 7.85
N VAL A 81 5.75 -7.24 8.83
CA VAL A 81 5.21 -6.64 10.06
C VAL A 81 5.45 -5.13 10.14
N GLY A 82 6.07 -4.54 9.12
CA GLY A 82 6.20 -3.08 8.99
C GLY A 82 7.33 -2.48 9.82
N THR A 83 8.37 -3.23 10.19
CA THR A 83 9.53 -2.73 10.94
C THR A 83 10.58 -2.04 10.08
N GLY A 84 10.45 -2.15 8.76
CA GLY A 84 11.43 -1.61 7.81
C GLY A 84 12.67 -2.48 7.63
N ASN A 85 12.64 -3.75 8.01
CA ASN A 85 13.77 -4.67 7.86
C ASN A 85 13.51 -5.72 6.78
N GLY A 86 12.97 -5.29 5.63
CA GLY A 86 12.67 -6.17 4.53
C GLY A 86 13.91 -6.74 3.84
N MET A 87 13.70 -7.72 2.97
CA MET A 87 14.77 -8.49 2.30
C MET A 87 15.75 -7.59 1.53
N VAL A 88 15.24 -6.54 0.87
CA VAL A 88 16.05 -5.61 0.09
C VAL A 88 16.92 -4.74 1.01
N VAL A 89 16.40 -4.36 2.18
CA VAL A 89 17.15 -3.61 3.20
C VAL A 89 18.28 -4.44 3.77
N GLN A 90 18.05 -5.73 4.04
CA GLN A 90 19.08 -6.67 4.50
C GLN A 90 20.22 -6.85 3.48
N ARG A 91 19.99 -6.48 2.22
CA ARG A 91 20.97 -6.50 1.12
C ARG A 91 21.58 -5.14 0.81
N GLY A 92 21.46 -4.17 1.72
CA GLY A 92 22.13 -2.87 1.63
C GLY A 92 21.28 -1.71 1.15
N TYR A 93 19.97 -1.92 0.91
CA TYR A 93 19.09 -0.80 0.60
C TYR A 93 18.80 0.06 1.84
N ARG A 94 18.56 1.34 1.66
CA ARG A 94 18.27 2.26 2.77
C ARG A 94 17.02 1.83 3.53
N ARG A 95 17.15 1.62 4.83
CA ARG A 95 16.06 1.19 5.70
C ARG A 95 14.98 2.28 5.81
N PRO A 96 13.72 1.97 5.49
CA PRO A 96 12.60 2.87 5.76
C PRO A 96 12.28 2.90 7.27
N PRO A 97 11.63 3.95 7.77
CA PRO A 97 11.17 3.98 9.15
C PRO A 97 10.10 2.89 9.38
N ALA A 98 10.09 2.32 10.60
CA ALA A 98 9.03 1.42 11.01
C ALA A 98 7.68 2.13 11.02
N PHE A 99 6.61 1.48 10.58
CA PHE A 99 5.25 2.06 10.63
C PHE A 99 4.75 2.31 12.06
N HIS A 100 5.40 1.69 13.04
CA HIS A 100 5.00 1.70 14.46
C HIS A 100 5.48 2.91 15.25
N ILE A 101 6.33 3.79 14.68
CA ILE A 101 6.76 5.00 15.36
C ILE A 101 5.61 6.01 15.47
N ASP A 102 5.59 6.80 16.55
CA ASP A 102 4.48 7.72 16.87
C ASP A 102 4.16 8.68 15.73
N ARG A 103 5.19 9.23 15.09
CA ARG A 103 4.99 10.12 13.95
C ARG A 103 4.14 9.49 12.84
N LEU A 104 4.35 8.21 12.51
CA LEU A 104 3.59 7.51 11.48
C LEU A 104 2.26 6.98 12.01
N ARG A 105 2.17 6.57 13.26
CA ARG A 105 0.90 6.18 13.87
C ARG A 105 -0.10 7.32 13.91
N ASN A 106 0.37 8.55 14.15
CA ASN A 106 -0.43 9.76 14.19
C ASN A 106 -0.64 10.43 12.82
N ALA A 107 0.06 9.99 11.78
CA ALA A 107 -0.12 10.52 10.43
C ALA A 107 -1.48 10.14 9.86
N ALA A 108 -2.12 11.02 9.09
CA ALA A 108 -3.41 10.75 8.45
C ALA A 108 -3.31 9.61 7.41
N PRO A 109 -4.37 8.83 7.14
CA PRO A 109 -4.40 7.83 6.07
C PRO A 109 -4.01 8.42 4.70
N GLY A 110 -4.48 9.62 4.39
CA GLY A 110 -4.14 10.33 3.15
C GLY A 110 -2.65 10.58 2.96
N TYR A 111 -1.88 10.76 4.04
CA TYR A 111 -0.42 10.88 3.97
C TYR A 111 0.22 9.60 3.40
N PHE A 112 -0.21 8.43 3.87
CA PHE A 112 0.31 7.16 3.34
C PHE A 112 -0.09 6.96 1.87
N PHE A 113 -1.32 7.33 1.52
CA PHE A 113 -1.78 7.28 0.14
C PHE A 113 -0.93 8.16 -0.78
N ASP A 114 -0.64 9.38 -0.36
CA ASP A 114 0.21 10.33 -1.09
C ASP A 114 1.64 9.78 -1.27
N VAL A 115 2.24 9.25 -0.18
CA VAL A 115 3.58 8.64 -0.22
C VAL A 115 3.64 7.43 -1.17
N VAL A 116 2.63 6.56 -1.15
CA VAL A 116 2.57 5.42 -2.09
C VAL A 116 2.38 5.91 -3.53
N THR A 117 1.63 6.98 -3.73
CA THR A 117 1.33 7.53 -5.05
C THR A 117 2.52 8.23 -5.67
N HIS A 118 3.19 9.11 -4.92
CA HIS A 118 4.23 10.00 -5.45
C HIS A 118 5.66 9.57 -5.09
N GLY A 119 5.80 8.63 -4.14
CA GLY A 119 7.08 8.27 -3.57
C GLY A 119 7.52 9.23 -2.45
N PHE A 120 8.60 8.89 -1.75
CA PHE A 120 9.18 9.73 -0.72
C PHE A 120 10.68 9.44 -0.55
N GLY A 121 11.53 10.40 -0.82
CA GLY A 121 12.98 10.24 -0.75
C GLY A 121 13.48 9.16 -1.70
N VAL A 122 13.98 8.04 -1.16
CA VAL A 122 14.43 6.90 -1.98
C VAL A 122 13.32 5.91 -2.31
N MET A 123 12.13 6.06 -1.72
CA MET A 123 10.98 5.24 -2.05
C MET A 123 10.40 5.68 -3.41
N PRO A 124 10.34 4.81 -4.41
CA PRO A 124 9.77 5.15 -5.72
C PRO A 124 8.25 5.37 -5.62
N ASN A 125 7.66 6.00 -6.64
CA ASN A 125 6.22 6.06 -6.79
C ASN A 125 5.66 4.73 -7.30
N TYR A 126 4.43 4.43 -6.90
CA TYR A 126 3.72 3.21 -7.30
C TYR A 126 2.43 3.47 -8.06
N ALA A 127 2.18 4.72 -8.47
CA ALA A 127 0.94 5.11 -9.14
C ALA A 127 0.65 4.31 -10.42
N ALA A 128 1.70 3.99 -11.20
CA ALA A 128 1.56 3.24 -12.44
C ALA A 128 1.34 1.72 -12.22
N GLN A 129 1.73 1.18 -11.06
CA GLN A 129 1.75 -0.26 -10.79
C GLN A 129 0.57 -0.69 -9.90
N ILE A 130 0.10 0.21 -9.04
CA ILE A 130 -0.94 -0.10 -8.04
C ILE A 130 -2.16 0.78 -8.30
N PRO A 131 -3.31 0.22 -8.69
CA PRO A 131 -4.55 0.95 -8.86
C PRO A 131 -4.98 1.70 -7.59
N VAL A 132 -5.73 2.79 -7.73
CA VAL A 132 -6.19 3.62 -6.61
C VAL A 132 -6.87 2.84 -5.49
N PRO A 133 -7.82 1.93 -5.75
CA PRO A 133 -8.46 1.15 -4.69
C PRO A 133 -7.47 0.25 -3.94
N ASP A 134 -6.50 -0.34 -4.63
CA ASP A 134 -5.47 -1.20 -4.02
C ASP A 134 -4.51 -0.38 -3.14
N ARG A 135 -4.19 0.87 -3.52
CA ARG A 135 -3.40 1.78 -2.67
C ARG A 135 -4.12 2.07 -1.35
N TRP A 136 -5.41 2.35 -1.39
CA TRP A 136 -6.22 2.52 -0.17
C TRP A 136 -6.33 1.23 0.66
N GLY A 137 -6.43 0.09 0.00
CA GLY A 137 -6.36 -1.22 0.65
C GLY A 137 -5.04 -1.44 1.41
N ILE A 138 -3.91 -1.09 0.79
CA ILE A 138 -2.59 -1.12 1.43
C ILE A 138 -2.54 -0.19 2.65
N VAL A 139 -3.07 1.04 2.54
CA VAL A 139 -3.13 1.97 3.66
C VAL A 139 -3.97 1.40 4.81
N ALA A 140 -5.11 0.77 4.51
CA ALA A 140 -5.93 0.10 5.51
C ALA A 140 -5.17 -1.04 6.21
N TYR A 141 -4.42 -1.83 5.47
CA TYR A 141 -3.59 -2.89 6.02
C TYR A 141 -2.44 -2.35 6.88
N ILE A 142 -1.78 -1.25 6.50
CA ILE A 142 -0.79 -0.58 7.35
C ILE A 142 -1.41 -0.16 8.69
N ARG A 143 -2.65 0.33 8.71
CA ARG A 143 -3.36 0.64 9.97
C ARG A 143 -3.60 -0.60 10.83
N ALA A 144 -3.97 -1.72 10.20
CA ALA A 144 -4.10 -2.99 10.90
C ALA A 144 -2.76 -3.47 11.49
N LEU A 145 -1.64 -3.33 10.76
CA LEU A 145 -0.30 -3.62 11.29
C LEU A 145 0.06 -2.73 12.49
N GLN A 146 -0.25 -1.43 12.42
CA GLN A 146 -0.03 -0.49 13.53
C GLN A 146 -0.85 -0.89 14.76
N LEU A 147 -2.12 -1.27 14.57
CA LEU A 147 -2.98 -1.75 15.66
C LEU A 147 -2.45 -3.05 16.25
N SER A 148 -2.01 -4.00 15.44
CA SER A 148 -1.51 -5.31 15.90
C SER A 148 -0.34 -5.22 16.88
N GLN A 149 0.46 -4.14 16.81
CA GLN A 149 1.61 -3.91 17.69
C GLN A 149 1.26 -3.07 18.93
N HIS A 150 0.07 -2.47 18.98
CA HIS A 150 -0.35 -1.53 20.01
C HIS A 150 -1.79 -1.78 20.50
N ALA A 151 -2.34 -2.94 20.16
CA ALA A 151 -3.69 -3.30 20.58
C ALA A 151 -3.77 -3.46 22.11
N THR A 152 -4.88 -3.02 22.66
CA THR A 152 -5.26 -3.19 24.07
C THR A 152 -6.43 -4.16 24.16
N LEU A 153 -6.76 -4.62 25.37
CA LEU A 153 -7.94 -5.46 25.57
C LEU A 153 -9.25 -4.77 25.14
N ALA A 154 -9.29 -3.44 25.15
CA ALA A 154 -10.45 -2.68 24.69
C ALA A 154 -10.68 -2.78 23.17
N ASP A 155 -9.65 -3.11 22.41
CA ASP A 155 -9.71 -3.30 20.95
C ASP A 155 -10.21 -4.70 20.56
N VAL A 156 -10.34 -5.61 21.55
CA VAL A 156 -10.73 -7.01 21.31
C VAL A 156 -12.23 -7.18 21.62
N PRO A 157 -13.01 -7.76 20.69
CA PRO A 157 -14.42 -8.08 20.97
C PRO A 157 -14.56 -8.95 22.23
N ALA A 158 -15.57 -8.66 23.07
CA ALA A 158 -15.77 -9.36 24.35
C ALA A 158 -15.82 -10.90 24.20
N ALA A 159 -16.43 -11.40 23.12
CA ALA A 159 -16.48 -12.83 22.82
C ALA A 159 -15.10 -13.46 22.58
N GLU A 160 -14.12 -12.70 22.07
CA GLU A 160 -12.77 -13.18 21.82
C GLU A 160 -11.88 -13.05 23.07
N ILE A 161 -12.15 -12.08 23.96
CA ILE A 161 -11.42 -11.93 25.24
C ILE A 161 -11.53 -13.22 26.05
N GLN A 162 -12.73 -13.80 26.12
CA GLN A 162 -12.96 -15.05 26.87
C GLN A 162 -12.16 -16.23 26.31
N LYS A 163 -12.03 -16.32 24.99
CA LYS A 163 -11.19 -17.33 24.32
C LYS A 163 -9.70 -17.11 24.59
N LEU A 164 -9.24 -15.88 24.63
CA LEU A 164 -7.84 -15.55 24.95
C LEU A 164 -7.49 -15.93 26.39
N MET A 165 -8.41 -15.70 27.34
CA MET A 165 -8.20 -16.05 28.76
C MET A 165 -8.24 -17.56 29.03
N THR A 166 -8.94 -18.33 28.20
CA THR A 166 -9.05 -19.79 28.35
C THR A 166 -7.98 -20.55 27.53
N ARG A 167 -7.18 -19.85 26.75
CA ARG A 167 -6.12 -20.49 25.96
C ARG A 167 -4.97 -20.96 26.88
N PRO A 168 -4.59 -22.25 26.86
CA PRO A 168 -3.44 -22.73 27.63
C PRO A 168 -2.17 -21.97 27.25
N THR A 169 -1.44 -21.51 28.24
CA THR A 169 -0.14 -20.84 28.03
C THR A 169 0.81 -21.82 27.34
N PRO A 170 1.38 -21.51 26.18
CA PRO A 170 2.39 -22.38 25.56
C PRO A 170 3.60 -22.43 26.49
N GLY A 171 3.86 -23.57 27.10
CA GLY A 171 5.07 -23.78 27.93
C GLY A 171 4.90 -24.39 29.30
N ALA A 172 3.68 -24.73 29.76
CA ALA A 172 3.50 -25.36 31.10
C ALA A 172 3.53 -26.90 31.08
N GLY A 173 4.20 -27.56 30.15
CA GLY A 173 4.15 -29.01 30.07
C GLY A 173 5.23 -29.67 29.25
N GLN A 174 6.51 -29.36 29.48
CA GLN A 174 7.59 -30.26 29.09
C GLN A 174 8.69 -30.19 30.18
N LYS A 175 8.48 -30.92 31.28
CA LYS A 175 9.63 -31.41 32.06
C LYS A 175 10.26 -32.49 31.22
N ALA A 176 11.53 -32.29 30.84
CA ALA A 176 12.37 -33.30 30.26
C ALA A 176 12.58 -34.39 31.30
N ASP A 177 12.03 -35.56 31.07
CA ASP A 177 12.50 -36.79 31.72
C ASP A 177 13.84 -37.15 31.11
N SER A 178 14.90 -36.81 31.83
CA SER A 178 16.24 -37.33 31.61
C SER A 178 16.33 -38.73 32.24
N LYS A 179 16.51 -39.72 31.39
CA LYS A 179 17.14 -41.02 31.79
C LYS A 179 18.15 -41.41 30.73
#